data_586f79f63af2deb5e9fdd050d5f0bd6c
#
_entry.id   586f79f63af2deb5e9fdd050d5f0bd6c
#
_cell.length_a   1.000
_cell.length_b   1.000
_cell.length_c   1.000
_cell.angle_alpha   90.00
_cell.angle_beta   90.00
_cell.angle_gamma   90.00
#
_symmetry.space_group_name_H-M   'P 1'
#
loop_
_entity.id
_entity.type
_entity.pdbx_description
1 polymer ?
#
loop_
_entity_poly.entity_id
_entity_poly.type
_entity_poly.pdbx_seq_one_letter_code
_entity_poly.pdbx_strand_id
1 'polypeptide(L)'
;MLRQGFAGPRLLHAGIRTGKAGMSFLTKVKISFSLPVPTILVRTAIWIVLLYRRVRYGYTFRRIKLTRGKYAMVDVEDFEWLNQYKWHCSHYGYAKRAAPNRTGKGRKQVIVYMHKLLCPVPEGKIADHINRNSLDNRKANLRPATQKQNVWNRKFTRKGGKTRYNGIRWDKNREKWQVRLTINGRRESFGYYADEIEAAKAYDKAAKRYRGEYAVLNFPEK
;
A
#
# COMPACT_ATOMS: atom_id res chain seq x y z
N MET A 1 -43.22 -44.16 -26.27
CA MET A 1 -42.48 -44.79 -27.39
C MET A 1 -41.39 -43.85 -27.88
N LEU A 2 -40.14 -44.27 -27.67
CA LEU A 2 -39.00 -44.28 -28.58
C LEU A 2 -38.43 -42.89 -28.99
N ARG A 3 -37.15 -42.60 -29.02
CA ARG A 3 -35.90 -43.36 -28.85
C ARG A 3 -34.76 -42.37 -28.50
N GLN A 4 -33.88 -42.81 -27.68
CA GLN A 4 -32.57 -42.19 -27.43
C GLN A 4 -31.67 -42.33 -28.67
N GLY A 5 -30.89 -41.29 -29.00
CA GLY A 5 -29.81 -41.30 -29.98
C GLY A 5 -28.50 -40.85 -29.37
N PHE A 6 -27.63 -41.79 -28.97
CA PHE A 6 -26.24 -41.58 -28.63
C PHE A 6 -25.43 -41.27 -29.88
N ALA A 7 -24.68 -40.18 -29.92
CA ALA A 7 -23.64 -39.92 -30.93
C ALA A 7 -22.27 -39.97 -30.25
N GLY A 8 -21.49 -40.98 -30.60
CA GLY A 8 -20.11 -41.20 -30.17
C GLY A 8 -19.10 -40.28 -30.88
N PRO A 9 -17.85 -40.20 -30.40
CA PRO A 9 -16.88 -39.28 -30.89
C PRO A 9 -16.28 -39.69 -32.25
N ARG A 10 -16.23 -38.73 -33.19
CA ARG A 10 -15.57 -38.92 -34.50
C ARG A 10 -14.05 -38.82 -34.34
N LEU A 11 -13.36 -39.88 -34.74
CA LEU A 11 -11.92 -39.91 -34.97
C LEU A 11 -11.60 -39.15 -36.26
N LEU A 12 -10.81 -38.10 -36.14
CA LEU A 12 -10.22 -37.39 -37.28
C LEU A 12 -8.84 -37.99 -37.57
N HIS A 13 -8.70 -38.62 -38.73
CA HIS A 13 -7.43 -39.05 -39.32
C HIS A 13 -6.61 -37.82 -39.68
N ALA A 14 -5.39 -37.71 -39.12
CA ALA A 14 -4.38 -36.75 -39.52
C ALA A 14 -3.47 -37.38 -40.59
N GLY A 15 -3.56 -36.88 -41.82
CA GLY A 15 -2.65 -37.24 -42.93
C GLY A 15 -1.26 -36.66 -42.68
N ILE A 16 -0.25 -37.56 -42.74
CA ILE A 16 1.15 -37.19 -42.67
C ILE A 16 1.60 -36.72 -44.07
N ARG A 17 2.01 -35.45 -44.23
CA ARG A 17 2.79 -34.97 -45.36
C ARG A 17 4.25 -34.79 -44.91
N THR A 18 5.14 -35.59 -45.46
CA THR A 18 6.60 -35.45 -45.35
C THR A 18 7.10 -34.33 -46.23
N GLY A 19 7.71 -33.31 -45.61
CA GLY A 19 8.44 -32.24 -46.26
C GLY A 19 9.70 -31.94 -45.46
N LYS A 20 10.86 -32.04 -46.11
CA LYS A 20 12.21 -31.85 -45.56
C LYS A 20 12.47 -30.42 -45.09
N ALA A 21 13.34 -30.35 -44.13
CA ALA A 21 14.28 -29.31 -43.75
C ALA A 21 13.96 -28.46 -42.50
N GLY A 22 14.82 -28.59 -41.52
CA GLY A 22 15.32 -27.45 -40.76
C GLY A 22 14.71 -27.16 -39.42
N MET A 23 15.41 -27.62 -38.39
CA MET A 23 15.61 -26.95 -37.12
C MET A 23 14.42 -26.76 -36.14
N SER A 24 14.43 -27.64 -35.19
CA SER A 24 14.15 -27.39 -33.74
C SER A 24 13.20 -26.25 -33.37
N PHE A 25 11.94 -26.62 -33.24
CA PHE A 25 11.06 -25.92 -32.29
C PHE A 25 10.64 -26.92 -31.21
N LEU A 26 11.39 -26.91 -30.10
CA LEU A 26 10.92 -27.48 -28.83
C LEU A 26 9.75 -26.61 -28.35
N THR A 27 8.56 -26.96 -28.80
CA THR A 27 7.31 -26.44 -28.23
C THR A 27 7.27 -26.88 -26.77
N LYS A 28 7.55 -25.96 -25.84
CA LYS A 28 7.29 -26.17 -24.41
C LYS A 28 5.79 -26.38 -24.23
N VAL A 29 5.36 -27.63 -24.24
CA VAL A 29 4.02 -28.00 -23.80
C VAL A 29 3.96 -27.66 -22.32
N LYS A 30 3.32 -26.53 -21.97
CA LYS A 30 2.95 -26.23 -20.59
C LYS A 30 1.81 -27.17 -20.19
N ILE A 31 2.14 -28.35 -19.70
CA ILE A 31 1.18 -29.20 -19.03
C ILE A 31 0.93 -28.54 -17.66
N SER A 32 -0.12 -27.74 -17.54
CA SER A 32 -0.56 -27.23 -16.24
C SER A 32 -1.40 -28.31 -15.57
N PHE A 33 -0.77 -29.14 -14.76
CA PHE A 33 -1.48 -30.00 -13.81
C PHE A 33 -2.07 -29.13 -12.70
N SER A 34 -3.33 -28.75 -12.81
CA SER A 34 -4.08 -28.16 -11.71
C SER A 34 -4.79 -29.29 -10.93
N LEU A 35 -4.02 -30.07 -10.19
CA LEU A 35 -4.62 -30.93 -9.16
C LEU A 35 -5.21 -30.02 -8.08
N PRO A 36 -6.44 -30.26 -7.60
CA PRO A 36 -7.01 -29.51 -6.51
C PRO A 36 -6.12 -29.70 -5.27
N VAL A 37 -5.38 -28.67 -4.89
CA VAL A 37 -4.55 -28.71 -3.68
C VAL A 37 -5.48 -28.91 -2.49
N PRO A 38 -5.28 -29.95 -1.66
CA PRO A 38 -6.12 -30.20 -0.50
C PRO A 38 -6.23 -28.93 0.37
N THR A 39 -7.44 -28.57 0.77
CA THR A 39 -7.72 -27.35 1.56
C THR A 39 -6.83 -27.25 2.80
N ILE A 40 -6.49 -28.41 3.41
CA ILE A 40 -5.62 -28.47 4.57
C ILE A 40 -4.20 -27.94 4.25
N LEU A 41 -3.62 -28.33 3.11
CA LEU A 41 -2.29 -27.87 2.69
C LEU A 41 -2.26 -26.37 2.44
N VAL A 42 -3.33 -25.82 1.83
CA VAL A 42 -3.46 -24.37 1.63
C VAL A 42 -3.54 -23.63 2.97
N ARG A 43 -4.35 -24.14 3.91
CA ARG A 43 -4.47 -23.55 5.26
C ARG A 43 -3.17 -23.61 6.04
N THR A 44 -2.44 -24.74 5.98
CA THR A 44 -1.13 -24.89 6.62
C THR A 44 -0.11 -23.94 6.03
N ALA A 45 -0.03 -23.82 4.70
CA ALA A 45 0.86 -22.87 4.04
C ALA A 45 0.56 -21.41 4.44
N ILE A 46 -0.72 -21.03 4.49
CA ILE A 46 -1.12 -19.71 4.98
C ILE A 46 -0.66 -19.51 6.42
N TRP A 47 -0.88 -20.47 7.31
CA TRP A 47 -0.48 -20.39 8.71
C TRP A 47 1.03 -20.19 8.86
N ILE A 48 1.85 -20.95 8.14
CA ILE A 48 3.31 -20.80 8.13
C ILE A 48 3.72 -19.39 7.70
N VAL A 49 3.11 -18.86 6.62
CA VAL A 49 3.38 -17.50 6.14
C VAL A 49 2.99 -16.43 7.17
N LEU A 50 1.88 -16.62 7.87
CA LEU A 50 1.44 -15.68 8.91
C LEU A 50 2.36 -15.74 10.13
N LEU A 51 2.79 -16.92 10.54
CA LEU A 51 3.77 -17.12 11.62
C LEU A 51 5.10 -16.44 11.27
N TYR A 52 5.64 -16.71 10.07
CA TYR A 52 6.85 -16.03 9.58
C TYR A 52 6.72 -14.51 9.63
N ARG A 53 5.57 -13.97 9.19
CA ARG A 53 5.32 -12.52 9.22
C ARG A 53 5.28 -11.99 10.65
N ARG A 54 4.65 -12.70 11.58
CA ARG A 54 4.61 -12.33 12.99
C ARG A 54 6.02 -12.27 13.60
N VAL A 55 6.84 -13.27 13.34
CA VAL A 55 8.24 -13.31 13.82
C VAL A 55 9.08 -12.19 13.17
N ARG A 56 8.96 -12.01 11.84
CA ARG A 56 9.82 -11.07 11.09
C ARG A 56 9.42 -9.60 11.25
N TYR A 57 8.14 -9.30 11.40
CA TYR A 57 7.59 -7.95 11.38
C TYR A 57 6.87 -7.56 12.69
N GLY A 58 6.67 -8.47 13.62
CA GLY A 58 5.92 -8.25 14.86
C GLY A 58 4.39 -8.31 14.70
N TYR A 59 3.87 -8.52 13.47
CA TYR A 59 2.44 -8.58 13.19
C TYR A 59 2.11 -9.47 12.00
N THR A 60 0.86 -9.92 11.94
CA THR A 60 0.32 -10.71 10.83
C THR A 60 -0.38 -9.81 9.80
N PHE A 61 -0.35 -10.20 8.52
CA PHE A 61 -1.06 -9.51 7.45
C PHE A 61 -1.24 -10.43 6.23
N ARG A 62 -2.22 -10.12 5.38
CA ARG A 62 -2.40 -10.72 4.06
C ARG A 62 -2.08 -9.69 2.97
N ARG A 63 -1.79 -10.17 1.75
CA ARG A 63 -1.48 -9.31 0.60
C ARG A 63 -2.53 -9.47 -0.48
N ILE A 64 -3.14 -8.37 -0.91
CA ILE A 64 -4.08 -8.32 -2.04
C ILE A 64 -3.32 -7.81 -3.26
N LYS A 65 -3.39 -8.56 -4.35
CA LYS A 65 -2.73 -8.19 -5.61
C LYS A 65 -3.41 -6.98 -6.23
N LEU A 66 -2.59 -6.03 -6.68
CA LEU A 66 -3.01 -4.84 -7.41
C LEU A 66 -2.43 -4.87 -8.83
N THR A 67 -2.83 -3.92 -9.66
CA THR A 67 -2.14 -3.67 -10.92
C THR A 67 -0.70 -3.21 -10.71
N ARG A 68 0.13 -3.25 -11.77
CA ARG A 68 1.53 -2.81 -11.78
C ARG A 68 2.43 -3.61 -10.83
N GLY A 69 2.13 -4.89 -10.60
CA GLY A 69 2.92 -5.76 -9.72
C GLY A 69 2.95 -5.34 -8.24
N LYS A 70 2.04 -4.44 -7.82
CA LYS A 70 1.94 -3.97 -6.43
C LYS A 70 1.01 -4.86 -5.61
N TYR A 71 1.13 -4.73 -4.28
CA TYR A 71 0.28 -5.43 -3.32
C TYR A 71 -0.14 -4.47 -2.21
N ALA A 72 -1.41 -4.55 -1.82
CA ALA A 72 -1.90 -3.91 -0.61
C ALA A 72 -1.78 -4.88 0.57
N MET A 73 -1.30 -4.40 1.71
CA MET A 73 -1.32 -5.13 2.98
C MET A 73 -2.62 -4.84 3.70
N VAL A 74 -3.26 -5.88 4.22
CA VAL A 74 -4.52 -5.81 4.98
C VAL A 74 -4.45 -6.76 6.16
N ASP A 75 -5.28 -6.56 7.16
CA ASP A 75 -5.45 -7.49 8.25
C ASP A 75 -5.96 -8.84 7.74
N VAL A 76 -5.68 -9.92 8.48
CA VAL A 76 -6.04 -11.28 8.07
C VAL A 76 -7.56 -11.42 7.93
N GLU A 77 -8.31 -10.82 8.84
CA GLU A 77 -9.77 -10.83 8.89
C GLU A 77 -10.43 -10.10 7.72
N ASP A 78 -9.78 -9.05 7.19
CA ASP A 78 -10.31 -8.25 6.09
C ASP A 78 -9.98 -8.84 4.71
N PHE A 79 -9.10 -9.81 4.65
CA PHE A 79 -8.58 -10.32 3.39
C PHE A 79 -9.66 -10.98 2.52
N GLU A 80 -10.48 -11.87 3.07
CA GLU A 80 -11.39 -12.70 2.27
C GLU A 80 -12.44 -11.84 1.54
N TRP A 81 -13.05 -10.88 2.22
CA TRP A 81 -14.06 -10.03 1.60
C TRP A 81 -13.45 -8.99 0.64
N LEU A 82 -12.25 -8.46 0.96
CA LEU A 82 -11.57 -7.52 0.06
C LEU A 82 -11.05 -8.22 -1.20
N ASN A 83 -10.57 -9.46 -1.09
CA ASN A 83 -9.99 -10.22 -2.20
C ASN A 83 -11.01 -10.66 -3.25
N GLN A 84 -12.30 -10.56 -2.95
CA GLN A 84 -13.40 -10.78 -3.92
C GLN A 84 -13.43 -9.72 -5.03
N TYR A 85 -12.76 -8.58 -4.84
CA TYR A 85 -12.78 -7.47 -5.78
C TYR A 85 -11.45 -7.32 -6.50
N LYS A 86 -11.51 -6.86 -7.75
CA LYS A 86 -10.33 -6.49 -8.52
C LYS A 86 -9.86 -5.08 -8.12
N TRP A 87 -8.70 -5.00 -7.50
CA TRP A 87 -8.10 -3.76 -7.04
C TRP A 87 -7.01 -3.27 -7.99
N HIS A 88 -6.87 -1.95 -8.08
CA HIS A 88 -5.87 -1.26 -8.90
C HIS A 88 -5.00 -0.36 -8.04
N CYS A 89 -3.72 -0.25 -8.40
CA CYS A 89 -2.85 0.77 -7.82
C CYS A 89 -3.08 2.10 -8.55
N SER A 90 -3.48 3.14 -7.81
CA SER A 90 -3.62 4.49 -8.38
C SER A 90 -2.26 5.09 -8.75
N HIS A 91 -2.24 6.21 -9.48
CA HIS A 91 -1.00 6.96 -9.76
C HIS A 91 -0.30 7.38 -8.46
N TYR A 92 -1.05 7.77 -7.46
CA TYR A 92 -0.54 8.18 -6.14
C TYR A 92 -0.23 7.02 -5.18
N GLY A 93 -0.27 5.77 -5.66
CA GLY A 93 0.09 4.60 -4.86
C GLY A 93 -1.02 4.03 -3.97
N TYR A 94 -2.25 4.51 -4.05
CA TYR A 94 -3.37 3.99 -3.25
C TYR A 94 -4.04 2.79 -3.92
N ALA A 95 -4.49 1.82 -3.13
CA ALA A 95 -5.38 0.76 -3.60
C ALA A 95 -6.79 1.31 -3.81
N LYS A 96 -7.32 1.18 -5.05
CA LYS A 96 -8.66 1.64 -5.44
C LYS A 96 -9.37 0.66 -6.35
N ARG A 97 -10.69 0.73 -6.40
CA ARG A 97 -11.52 0.03 -7.39
C ARG A 97 -12.67 0.90 -7.87
N ALA A 98 -13.23 0.58 -9.02
CA ALA A 98 -14.53 1.09 -9.42
C ALA A 98 -15.64 0.30 -8.73
N ALA A 99 -16.72 0.96 -8.39
CA ALA A 99 -17.95 0.34 -7.89
C ALA A 99 -19.17 1.00 -8.57
N PRO A 100 -20.30 0.28 -8.71
CA PRO A 100 -21.52 0.89 -9.21
C PRO A 100 -21.94 2.07 -8.33
N ASN A 101 -22.36 3.15 -8.94
CA ASN A 101 -22.94 4.28 -8.22
C ASN A 101 -24.41 3.97 -7.89
N ARG A 102 -24.71 3.68 -6.64
CA ARG A 102 -26.05 3.36 -6.16
C ARG A 102 -26.94 4.59 -5.92
N THR A 103 -26.38 5.80 -5.96
CA THR A 103 -27.17 7.03 -5.69
C THR A 103 -27.99 7.49 -6.89
N GLY A 104 -27.77 6.91 -8.07
CA GLY A 104 -28.45 7.27 -9.31
C GLY A 104 -28.07 8.66 -9.87
N LYS A 105 -27.31 9.47 -9.12
CA LYS A 105 -26.88 10.81 -9.51
C LYS A 105 -25.42 10.80 -10.04
N GLY A 106 -25.20 11.44 -11.16
CA GLY A 106 -23.87 11.63 -11.74
C GLY A 106 -23.34 10.39 -12.49
N ARG A 107 -22.06 10.08 -12.33
CA ARG A 107 -21.38 9.00 -13.07
C ARG A 107 -21.93 7.63 -12.68
N LYS A 108 -22.03 6.69 -13.64
CA LYS A 108 -22.43 5.29 -13.41
C LYS A 108 -21.55 4.52 -12.42
N GLN A 109 -20.30 4.96 -12.24
CA GLN A 109 -19.33 4.35 -11.32
C GLN A 109 -18.70 5.38 -10.41
N VAL A 110 -18.40 4.96 -9.19
CA VAL A 110 -17.65 5.70 -8.18
C VAL A 110 -16.32 5.02 -7.90
N ILE A 111 -15.31 5.80 -7.53
CA ILE A 111 -14.02 5.27 -7.11
C ILE A 111 -14.05 5.04 -5.62
N VAL A 112 -13.77 3.80 -5.23
CA VAL A 112 -13.67 3.36 -3.85
C VAL A 112 -12.21 3.12 -3.50
N TYR A 113 -11.71 3.78 -2.46
CA TYR A 113 -10.38 3.58 -1.93
C TYR A 113 -10.40 2.59 -0.77
N MET A 114 -9.45 1.65 -0.73
CA MET A 114 -9.40 0.59 0.28
C MET A 114 -9.29 1.15 1.70
N HIS A 115 -8.39 2.10 1.95
CA HIS A 115 -8.23 2.73 3.26
C HIS A 115 -9.51 3.43 3.77
N LYS A 116 -10.35 3.98 2.87
CA LYS A 116 -11.62 4.61 3.25
C LYS A 116 -12.69 3.59 3.66
N LEU A 117 -12.63 2.36 3.13
CA LEU A 117 -13.51 1.28 3.57
C LEU A 117 -13.09 0.75 4.95
N LEU A 118 -11.78 0.65 5.18
CA LEU A 118 -11.22 0.05 6.40
C LEU A 118 -11.13 1.04 7.57
N CYS A 119 -11.11 2.33 7.28
CA CYS A 119 -11.10 3.39 8.28
C CYS A 119 -12.22 4.41 7.96
N PRO A 120 -13.46 4.09 8.32
CA PRO A 120 -14.54 5.08 8.29
C PRO A 120 -14.18 6.26 9.19
N VAL A 121 -14.31 7.47 8.66
CA VAL A 121 -13.90 8.69 9.37
C VAL A 121 -15.09 9.62 9.57
N PRO A 122 -15.15 10.38 10.67
CA PRO A 122 -16.16 11.43 10.87
C PRO A 122 -16.08 12.51 9.77
N GLU A 123 -17.15 13.27 9.64
CA GLU A 123 -17.18 14.43 8.73
C GLU A 123 -16.02 15.40 9.02
N GLY A 124 -15.45 15.98 7.96
CA GLY A 124 -14.30 16.87 8.06
C GLY A 124 -12.95 16.19 8.31
N LYS A 125 -12.92 14.86 8.47
CA LYS A 125 -11.68 14.09 8.60
C LYS A 125 -11.43 13.20 7.37
N ILE A 126 -10.20 12.76 7.24
CA ILE A 126 -9.74 11.82 6.21
C ILE A 126 -8.98 10.67 6.85
N ALA A 127 -8.94 9.51 6.20
CA ALA A 127 -8.11 8.40 6.63
C ALA A 127 -6.64 8.67 6.26
N ASP A 128 -5.76 8.65 7.26
CA ASP A 128 -4.31 8.85 7.15
C ASP A 128 -3.57 7.54 7.42
N HIS A 129 -2.46 7.30 6.70
CA HIS A 129 -1.56 6.17 6.92
C HIS A 129 -0.44 6.58 7.86
N ILE A 130 -0.44 6.07 9.10
CA ILE A 130 0.50 6.44 10.16
C ILE A 130 1.96 6.30 9.69
N ASN A 131 2.30 5.18 9.06
CA ASN A 131 3.65 4.91 8.54
C ASN A 131 3.93 5.52 7.15
N ARG A 132 2.99 6.29 6.57
CA ARG A 132 3.09 6.93 5.25
C ARG A 132 3.20 5.95 4.06
N ASN A 133 2.94 4.68 4.28
CA ASN A 133 2.84 3.68 3.23
C ASN A 133 1.36 3.52 2.81
N SER A 134 0.98 4.13 1.70
CA SER A 134 -0.39 4.11 1.17
C SER A 134 -0.90 2.73 0.75
N LEU A 135 -0.04 1.71 0.74
CA LEU A 135 -0.39 0.32 0.48
C LEU A 135 -0.51 -0.52 1.76
N ASP A 136 -0.18 0.02 2.93
CA ASP A 136 -0.38 -0.64 4.22
C ASP A 136 -1.73 -0.23 4.80
N ASN A 137 -2.77 -0.96 4.41
CA ASN A 137 -4.16 -0.71 4.78
C ASN A 137 -4.62 -1.52 6.00
N ARG A 138 -3.70 -1.94 6.88
CA ARG A 138 -4.08 -2.53 8.17
C ARG A 138 -4.72 -1.48 9.07
N LYS A 139 -5.73 -1.87 9.84
CA LYS A 139 -6.46 -0.95 10.74
C LYS A 139 -5.52 -0.26 11.73
N ALA A 140 -4.53 -1.00 12.27
CA ALA A 140 -3.51 -0.45 13.16
C ALA A 140 -2.63 0.65 12.52
N ASN A 141 -2.57 0.73 11.19
CA ASN A 141 -1.83 1.76 10.45
C ASN A 141 -2.71 2.89 9.91
N LEU A 142 -4.03 2.80 10.10
CA LEU A 142 -4.99 3.80 9.64
C LEU A 142 -5.56 4.58 10.82
N ARG A 143 -5.68 5.89 10.64
CA ARG A 143 -6.29 6.76 11.65
C ARG A 143 -7.10 7.87 11.02
N PRO A 144 -8.15 8.38 11.69
CA PRO A 144 -8.81 9.62 11.30
C PRO A 144 -7.88 10.82 11.52
N ALA A 145 -7.75 11.68 10.52
CA ALA A 145 -6.93 12.89 10.60
C ALA A 145 -7.65 14.06 9.93
N THR A 146 -7.44 15.27 10.43
CA THR A 146 -7.79 16.48 9.68
C THR A 146 -6.83 16.65 8.50
N GLN A 147 -7.22 17.46 7.50
CA GLN A 147 -6.33 17.78 6.39
C GLN A 147 -4.98 18.35 6.86
N LYS A 148 -4.99 19.20 7.91
CA LYS A 148 -3.80 19.79 8.54
C LYS A 148 -2.89 18.71 9.14
N GLN A 149 -3.45 17.77 9.91
CA GLN A 149 -2.72 16.64 10.50
C GLN A 149 -2.11 15.71 9.45
N ASN A 150 -2.85 15.38 8.40
CA ASN A 150 -2.33 14.59 7.29
C ASN A 150 -1.17 15.28 6.56
N VAL A 151 -1.21 16.61 6.41
CA VAL A 151 -0.06 17.39 5.88
C VAL A 151 1.15 17.27 6.81
N TRP A 152 0.96 17.28 8.13
CA TRP A 152 2.07 17.12 9.10
C TRP A 152 2.72 15.73 9.03
N ASN A 153 1.95 14.68 8.71
CA ASN A 153 2.46 13.32 8.54
C ASN A 153 3.20 13.10 7.19
N ARG A 154 3.26 14.09 6.30
CA ARG A 154 3.99 13.92 5.02
C ARG A 154 5.50 13.87 5.24
N LYS A 155 6.16 12.96 4.53
CA LYS A 155 7.61 12.95 4.45
C LYS A 155 8.09 14.18 3.68
N PHE A 156 8.94 14.97 4.29
CA PHE A 156 9.61 16.07 3.58
C PHE A 156 10.68 15.52 2.64
N THR A 157 10.46 15.67 1.34
CA THR A 157 11.49 15.41 0.32
C THR A 157 12.13 16.74 -0.04
N ARG A 158 13.24 17.11 0.59
CA ARG A 158 14.07 18.22 0.09
C ARG A 158 15.04 17.69 -0.96
N LYS A 159 14.91 18.17 -2.18
CA LYS A 159 15.96 18.07 -3.19
C LYS A 159 16.89 19.28 -3.00
N GLY A 160 18.19 19.03 -2.72
CA GLY A 160 19.23 20.09 -2.76
C GLY A 160 19.38 20.97 -1.52
N GLY A 161 19.03 20.52 -0.32
CA GLY A 161 19.31 21.27 0.93
C GLY A 161 20.66 20.92 1.56
N LYS A 162 21.24 21.87 2.36
CA LYS A 162 22.47 21.63 3.16
C LYS A 162 22.28 20.60 4.28
N THR A 163 21.03 20.20 4.58
CA THR A 163 20.68 19.26 5.65
C THR A 163 19.68 18.21 5.18
N ARG A 164 19.80 17.00 5.72
CA ARG A 164 18.83 15.89 5.57
C ARG A 164 17.72 15.93 6.63
N TYR A 165 17.83 16.76 7.65
CA TYR A 165 16.88 16.83 8.76
C TYR A 165 15.72 17.79 8.47
N ASN A 166 14.54 17.46 8.99
CA ASN A 166 13.34 18.26 8.87
C ASN A 166 13.40 19.46 9.84
N GLY A 167 12.81 20.59 9.42
CA GLY A 167 12.55 21.72 10.29
C GLY A 167 13.77 22.56 10.69
N ILE A 168 14.95 22.24 10.20
CA ILE A 168 16.14 23.04 10.45
C ILE A 168 16.67 23.68 9.17
N ARG A 169 17.34 24.81 9.30
CA ARG A 169 17.96 25.56 8.22
C ARG A 169 19.24 26.24 8.73
N TRP A 170 20.30 26.23 7.93
CA TRP A 170 21.48 27.02 8.19
C TRP A 170 21.19 28.52 8.02
N ASP A 171 21.45 29.30 9.07
CA ASP A 171 21.40 30.76 9.07
C ASP A 171 22.82 31.29 8.82
N LYS A 172 23.04 31.89 7.64
CA LYS A 172 24.36 32.36 7.21
C LYS A 172 24.88 33.53 8.06
N ASN A 173 23.97 34.38 8.56
CA ASN A 173 24.35 35.57 9.31
C ASN A 173 24.78 35.24 10.73
N ARG A 174 24.19 34.20 11.32
CA ARG A 174 24.49 33.73 12.68
C ARG A 174 25.43 32.54 12.71
N GLU A 175 25.75 31.96 11.55
CA GLU A 175 26.55 30.73 11.43
C GLU A 175 26.05 29.62 12.35
N LYS A 176 24.73 29.45 12.40
CA LYS A 176 24.03 28.48 13.25
C LYS A 176 22.84 27.81 12.54
N TRP A 177 22.44 26.67 13.05
CA TRP A 177 21.26 25.96 12.63
C TRP A 177 20.02 26.54 13.30
N GLN A 178 19.14 27.17 12.53
CA GLN A 178 17.85 27.66 13.01
C GLN A 178 16.80 26.54 12.98
N VAL A 179 16.12 26.31 14.11
CA VAL A 179 14.97 25.40 14.21
C VAL A 179 13.69 26.16 13.92
N ARG A 180 12.86 25.64 12.99
CA ARG A 180 11.61 26.28 12.58
C ARG A 180 10.48 25.26 12.46
N LEU A 181 9.30 25.65 12.97
CA LEU A 181 8.07 24.88 12.84
C LEU A 181 6.92 25.83 12.43
N THR A 182 6.04 25.36 11.54
CA THR A 182 4.82 26.13 11.22
C THR A 182 3.70 25.71 12.16
N ILE A 183 3.20 26.67 12.94
CA ILE A 183 2.10 26.54 13.90
C ILE A 183 1.00 27.51 13.51
N ASN A 184 -0.22 27.02 13.32
CA ASN A 184 -1.39 27.84 12.94
C ASN A 184 -1.15 28.78 11.73
N GLY A 185 -0.42 28.28 10.72
CA GLY A 185 -0.10 29.04 9.52
C GLY A 185 1.11 29.96 9.65
N ARG A 186 1.60 30.24 10.86
CA ARG A 186 2.76 31.08 11.12
C ARG A 186 4.01 30.25 11.35
N ARG A 187 5.15 30.76 10.89
CA ARG A 187 6.45 30.10 11.04
C ARG A 187 7.14 30.59 12.30
N GLU A 188 7.25 29.70 13.28
CA GLU A 188 7.86 29.96 14.58
C GLU A 188 9.32 29.46 14.62
N SER A 189 10.17 30.18 15.33
CA SER A 189 11.58 29.82 15.57
C SER A 189 11.72 29.22 16.98
N PHE A 190 12.44 28.09 17.06
CA PHE A 190 12.67 27.33 18.32
C PHE A 190 14.15 27.32 18.71
N GLY A 191 14.90 28.35 18.31
CA GLY A 191 16.28 28.54 18.67
C GLY A 191 17.28 28.36 17.54
N TYR A 192 18.54 28.62 17.88
CA TYR A 192 19.71 28.53 17.02
C TYR A 192 20.76 27.65 17.71
N TYR A 193 21.30 26.70 16.98
CA TYR A 193 22.21 25.68 17.49
C TYR A 193 23.50 25.65 16.64
N ALA A 194 24.63 25.43 17.28
CA ALA A 194 25.88 25.24 16.57
C ALA A 194 25.94 23.89 15.87
N ASP A 195 25.40 22.86 16.53
CA ASP A 195 25.37 21.49 16.03
C ASP A 195 24.04 21.16 15.29
N GLU A 196 24.17 20.48 14.16
CA GLU A 196 23.03 20.09 13.30
C GLU A 196 22.13 19.05 13.96
N ILE A 197 22.73 18.09 14.70
CA ILE A 197 22.00 17.00 15.36
C ILE A 197 21.21 17.55 16.55
N GLU A 198 21.83 18.48 17.33
CA GLU A 198 21.12 19.17 18.42
C GLU A 198 19.93 19.97 17.91
N ALA A 199 20.09 20.71 16.81
CA ALA A 199 19.00 21.41 16.17
C ALA A 199 17.87 20.47 15.72
N ALA A 200 18.23 19.31 15.13
CA ALA A 200 17.26 18.31 14.70
C ALA A 200 16.51 17.67 15.89
N LYS A 201 17.18 17.42 17.01
CA LYS A 201 16.56 16.96 18.26
C LYS A 201 15.60 18.01 18.85
N ALA A 202 16.02 19.29 18.83
CA ALA A 202 15.17 20.40 19.27
C ALA A 202 13.92 20.54 18.39
N TYR A 203 14.05 20.35 17.06
CA TYR A 203 12.90 20.25 16.17
C TYR A 203 11.97 19.11 16.57
N ASP A 204 12.49 17.92 16.82
CA ASP A 204 11.68 16.76 17.19
C ASP A 204 10.88 17.01 18.48
N LYS A 205 11.52 17.63 19.48
CA LYS A 205 10.84 18.04 20.73
C LYS A 205 9.70 19.04 20.48
N ALA A 206 9.95 20.06 19.64
CA ALA A 206 8.90 21.03 19.25
C ALA A 206 7.81 20.35 18.44
N ALA A 207 8.15 19.53 17.44
CA ALA A 207 7.18 18.83 16.61
C ALA A 207 6.30 17.90 17.43
N LYS A 208 6.86 17.12 18.38
CA LYS A 208 6.10 16.26 19.30
C LYS A 208 5.13 17.06 20.17
N ARG A 209 5.57 18.21 20.68
CA ARG A 209 4.72 19.11 21.51
C ARG A 209 3.53 19.69 20.74
N TYR A 210 3.72 20.16 19.50
CA TYR A 210 2.70 20.90 18.75
C TYR A 210 1.89 20.06 17.77
N ARG A 211 2.39 18.89 17.36
CA ARG A 211 1.72 18.00 16.38
C ARG A 211 1.35 16.65 16.95
N GLY A 212 1.81 16.34 18.18
CA GLY A 212 1.52 15.06 18.83
C GLY A 212 1.94 13.85 17.99
N GLU A 213 1.06 12.89 17.90
CA GLU A 213 1.22 11.65 17.13
C GLU A 213 1.33 11.85 15.60
N TYR A 214 0.96 13.03 15.07
CA TYR A 214 1.08 13.37 13.66
C TYR A 214 2.44 13.97 13.31
N ALA A 215 3.35 14.12 14.27
CA ALA A 215 4.69 14.64 14.03
C ALA A 215 5.55 13.63 13.26
N VAL A 216 6.24 14.10 12.23
CA VAL A 216 7.32 13.34 11.59
C VAL A 216 8.64 13.77 12.23
N LEU A 217 9.21 12.85 13.02
CA LEU A 217 10.45 13.08 13.74
C LEU A 217 11.67 12.73 12.86
N ASN A 218 12.80 13.41 13.13
CA ASN A 218 14.09 13.07 12.54
C ASN A 218 14.68 11.82 13.19
N PHE A 219 14.46 11.67 14.50
CA PHE A 219 14.89 10.54 15.32
C PHE A 219 13.66 9.91 15.99
N PRO A 220 12.94 9.01 15.28
CA PRO A 220 11.78 8.33 15.87
C PRO A 220 12.23 7.43 17.02
N GLU A 221 11.51 7.47 18.13
CA GLU A 221 11.65 6.50 19.22
C GLU A 221 11.31 5.09 18.68
N LYS A 222 12.11 4.10 19.07
CA LYS A 222 11.92 2.69 18.66
C LYS A 222 10.78 2.05 19.43
#